data_218cb5e15342157d53161aced104a032
#
_entry.id   218cb5e15342157d53161aced104a032
#
_cell.length_a   1.000
_cell.length_b   1.000
_cell.length_c   1.000
_cell.angle_alpha   90.00
_cell.angle_beta   90.00
_cell.angle_gamma   90.00
#
_symmetry.space_group_name_H-M   'P 1'
#
loop_
_entity.id
_entity.type
_entity.pdbx_description
1 polymer ?
#
loop_
_entity_poly.entity_id
_entity_poly.type
_entity_poly.pdbx_seq_one_letter_code
_entity_poly.pdbx_strand_id
1 'polypeptide(L)'
;MLIHAGYEIFFEAETPAAMLAMLSVHPSRNKDLRTPHRITAEPDIPMYDYVDSYGNTCTRLTVPKGGVILSADFVIEDDGLPDVRAPDGPQMPVEEIPDDVLVFLLGSRYCETDRLMQVAWNEVGHIMSARDRVEALVTFANRHITFGYEHARPDKTAWNAYQERLGVCRDFAHLAITLCRCVNIPARYCTGYLGDIGVPFDPAPMDFSAWMEVYIDGDWYTYDARHDTPRIGRILMARGRDATDTALTTGFGPAVLQSFFVRAEEVETIEQVVAPLGA
;
A
#
# COMPACT_ATOMS: atom_id res chain seq x y z
N MET A 1 -13.11 -10.06 -13.61
CA MET A 1 -12.00 -9.79 -14.52
C MET A 1 -10.76 -10.54 -14.07
N LEU A 2 -9.85 -10.87 -14.96
CA LEU A 2 -8.56 -11.47 -14.61
C LEU A 2 -7.47 -10.39 -14.70
N ILE A 3 -6.57 -10.38 -13.71
CA ILE A 3 -5.43 -9.47 -13.70
C ILE A 3 -4.16 -10.32 -13.67
N HIS A 4 -3.28 -10.09 -14.64
CA HIS A 4 -1.93 -10.60 -14.65
C HIS A 4 -1.04 -9.63 -13.91
N ALA A 5 -0.46 -10.07 -12.80
CA ALA A 5 0.39 -9.27 -11.95
C ALA A 5 1.71 -9.97 -11.63
N GLY A 6 2.74 -9.18 -11.41
CA GLY A 6 4.05 -9.72 -11.08
C GLY A 6 5.08 -8.64 -10.88
N TYR A 7 6.25 -9.06 -10.45
CA TYR A 7 7.42 -8.20 -10.29
C TYR A 7 8.72 -8.96 -10.53
N GLU A 8 9.76 -8.21 -10.81
CA GLU A 8 11.16 -8.63 -10.79
C GLU A 8 11.98 -7.55 -10.08
N ILE A 9 12.72 -7.92 -9.03
CA ILE A 9 13.47 -7.00 -8.20
C ILE A 9 14.89 -7.54 -8.01
N PHE A 10 15.90 -6.78 -8.40
CA PHE A 10 17.31 -7.13 -8.21
C PHE A 10 17.92 -6.37 -7.03
N PHE A 11 18.45 -7.13 -6.07
CA PHE A 11 19.26 -6.64 -4.97
C PHE A 11 20.70 -7.08 -5.15
N GLU A 12 21.64 -6.14 -5.10
CA GLU A 12 23.08 -6.41 -5.09
C GLU A 12 23.60 -6.33 -3.66
N ALA A 13 24.54 -7.21 -3.29
CA ALA A 13 25.21 -7.18 -2.00
C ALA A 13 26.69 -7.59 -2.11
N GLU A 14 27.59 -6.81 -1.52
CA GLU A 14 29.03 -7.15 -1.45
C GLU A 14 29.30 -8.27 -0.44
N THR A 15 28.49 -8.35 0.60
CA THR A 15 28.52 -9.39 1.64
C THR A 15 27.10 -9.87 1.91
N PRO A 16 26.91 -11.11 2.39
CA PRO A 16 25.57 -11.60 2.69
C PRO A 16 24.80 -10.66 3.65
N ALA A 17 23.56 -10.33 3.30
CA ALA A 17 22.72 -9.42 4.06
C ALA A 17 21.35 -10.03 4.34
N ALA A 18 20.94 -10.09 5.62
CA ALA A 18 19.59 -10.53 5.98
C ALA A 18 18.55 -9.53 5.48
N MET A 19 17.40 -10.04 5.04
CA MET A 19 16.30 -9.24 4.52
C MET A 19 14.95 -9.84 4.94
N LEU A 20 13.98 -8.96 5.20
CA LEU A 20 12.56 -9.28 5.25
C LEU A 20 11.90 -8.70 4.00
N ALA A 21 11.05 -9.49 3.35
CA ALA A 21 10.28 -9.07 2.18
C ALA A 21 8.79 -9.27 2.45
N MET A 22 7.97 -8.25 2.14
CA MET A 22 6.50 -8.30 2.12
C MET A 22 6.03 -8.17 0.68
N LEU A 23 6.41 -9.14 -0.14
CA LEU A 23 6.18 -9.13 -1.60
C LEU A 23 5.09 -10.14 -2.03
N SER A 24 4.47 -10.82 -1.06
CA SER A 24 3.38 -11.75 -1.32
C SER A 24 2.02 -11.05 -1.35
N VAL A 25 1.11 -11.59 -2.15
CA VAL A 25 -0.31 -11.22 -2.07
C VAL A 25 -0.82 -11.46 -0.64
N HIS A 26 -1.57 -10.52 -0.11
CA HIS A 26 -2.12 -10.63 1.25
C HIS A 26 -3.03 -11.87 1.39
N PRO A 27 -2.95 -12.64 2.49
CA PRO A 27 -3.71 -13.88 2.66
C PRO A 27 -5.22 -13.77 2.43
N SER A 28 -5.82 -12.59 2.69
CA SER A 28 -7.25 -12.37 2.42
C SER A 28 -7.64 -12.49 0.94
N ARG A 29 -6.67 -12.37 0.02
CA ARG A 29 -6.87 -12.47 -1.43
C ARG A 29 -6.43 -13.82 -2.01
N ASN A 30 -5.97 -14.78 -1.18
CA ASN A 30 -5.54 -16.10 -1.66
C ASN A 30 -6.64 -16.86 -2.40
N LYS A 31 -7.91 -16.70 -2.00
CA LYS A 31 -9.07 -17.31 -2.67
C LYS A 31 -9.27 -16.83 -4.11
N ASP A 32 -8.77 -15.65 -4.43
CA ASP A 32 -8.94 -14.99 -5.71
C ASP A 32 -7.81 -15.36 -6.70
N LEU A 33 -6.73 -15.98 -6.24
CA LEU A 33 -5.64 -16.44 -7.10
C LEU A 33 -6.12 -17.51 -8.09
N ARG A 34 -5.79 -17.36 -9.36
CA ARG A 34 -6.10 -18.30 -10.44
C ARG A 34 -4.88 -19.09 -10.89
N THR A 35 -3.68 -18.57 -10.63
CA THR A 35 -2.41 -19.30 -10.69
C THR A 35 -1.71 -19.19 -9.34
N PRO A 36 -0.82 -20.14 -8.96
CA PRO A 36 -0.10 -20.04 -7.70
C PRO A 36 0.74 -18.77 -7.61
N HIS A 37 0.59 -18.01 -6.54
CA HIS A 37 1.55 -16.96 -6.19
C HIS A 37 2.70 -17.57 -5.39
N ARG A 38 3.93 -17.42 -5.89
CA ARG A 38 5.15 -17.85 -5.19
C ARG A 38 6.29 -16.90 -5.51
N ILE A 39 7.01 -16.46 -4.48
CA ILE A 39 8.27 -15.76 -4.67
C ILE A 39 9.32 -16.76 -5.13
N THR A 40 10.00 -16.44 -6.21
CA THR A 40 11.17 -17.19 -6.70
C THR A 40 12.42 -16.35 -6.57
N ALA A 41 13.59 -16.99 -6.45
CA ALA A 41 14.87 -16.32 -6.28
C ALA A 41 15.92 -16.87 -7.25
N GLU A 42 16.70 -16.00 -7.87
CA GLU A 42 17.86 -16.37 -8.69
C GLU A 42 19.10 -15.59 -8.20
N PRO A 43 20.14 -16.29 -7.72
CA PRO A 43 20.22 -17.75 -7.53
C PRO A 43 19.21 -18.26 -6.50
N ASP A 44 18.87 -19.56 -6.58
CA ASP A 44 18.00 -20.21 -5.60
C ASP A 44 18.59 -20.09 -4.18
N ILE A 45 17.81 -19.56 -3.25
CA ILE A 45 18.18 -19.33 -1.85
C ILE A 45 17.10 -19.81 -0.90
N PRO A 46 17.45 -20.21 0.33
CA PRO A 46 16.45 -20.52 1.34
C PRO A 46 15.59 -19.30 1.70
N MET A 47 14.27 -19.47 1.66
CA MET A 47 13.28 -18.49 2.07
C MET A 47 12.33 -19.11 3.09
N TYR A 48 11.91 -18.30 4.07
CA TYR A 48 11.00 -18.73 5.13
C TYR A 48 9.88 -17.72 5.33
N ASP A 49 8.64 -18.16 5.16
CA ASP A 49 7.44 -17.34 5.32
C ASP A 49 6.88 -17.44 6.74
N TYR A 50 6.39 -16.30 7.25
CA TYR A 50 5.60 -16.22 8.47
C TYR A 50 4.53 -15.12 8.32
N VAL A 51 3.55 -15.12 9.22
CA VAL A 51 2.50 -14.10 9.25
C VAL A 51 2.78 -13.14 10.40
N ASP A 52 2.72 -11.83 10.12
CA ASP A 52 2.89 -10.80 11.13
C ASP A 52 1.60 -10.52 11.92
N SER A 53 1.66 -9.55 12.84
CA SER A 53 0.51 -9.15 13.67
C SER A 53 -0.62 -8.46 12.92
N TYR A 54 -0.38 -8.03 11.68
CA TYR A 54 -1.39 -7.41 10.81
C TYR A 54 -1.96 -8.38 9.77
N GLY A 55 -1.52 -9.64 9.80
CA GLY A 55 -1.95 -10.69 8.89
C GLY A 55 -1.21 -10.71 7.55
N ASN A 56 -0.11 -9.95 7.40
CA ASN A 56 0.69 -9.94 6.19
C ASN A 56 1.62 -11.15 6.12
N THR A 57 1.87 -11.66 4.91
CA THR A 57 2.92 -12.67 4.69
C THR A 57 4.27 -11.98 4.59
N CYS A 58 5.17 -12.35 5.50
CA CYS A 58 6.54 -11.86 5.56
C CYS A 58 7.50 -12.98 5.18
N THR A 59 8.35 -12.77 4.19
CA THR A 59 9.38 -13.72 3.76
C THR A 59 10.74 -13.30 4.31
N ARG A 60 11.38 -14.19 5.08
CA ARG A 60 12.75 -14.00 5.57
C ARG A 60 13.72 -14.68 4.61
N LEU A 61 14.76 -13.95 4.22
CA LEU A 61 15.82 -14.45 3.34
C LEU A 61 17.17 -13.81 3.66
N THR A 62 18.23 -14.32 3.02
CA THR A 62 19.55 -13.67 3.03
C THR A 62 19.98 -13.44 1.58
N VAL A 63 20.17 -12.18 1.22
CA VAL A 63 20.74 -11.76 -0.07
C VAL A 63 22.20 -12.26 -0.08
N PRO A 64 22.62 -13.13 -1.02
CA PRO A 64 23.99 -13.61 -1.08
C PRO A 64 24.95 -12.53 -1.61
N LYS A 65 26.25 -12.77 -1.46
CA LYS A 65 27.26 -11.97 -2.15
C LYS A 65 27.04 -12.07 -3.67
N GLY A 66 27.03 -10.93 -4.35
CA GLY A 66 26.75 -10.80 -5.78
C GLY A 66 25.28 -10.43 -6.05
N GLY A 67 24.37 -10.71 -5.11
CA GLY A 67 22.99 -10.30 -5.20
C GLY A 67 21.99 -11.43 -5.45
N VAL A 68 20.70 -11.05 -5.57
CA VAL A 68 19.59 -11.96 -5.88
C VAL A 68 18.50 -11.23 -6.65
N ILE A 69 17.92 -11.89 -7.62
CA ILE A 69 16.69 -11.47 -8.27
C ILE A 69 15.53 -12.17 -7.54
N LEU A 70 14.59 -11.39 -7.02
CA LEU A 70 13.32 -11.89 -6.49
C LEU A 70 12.23 -11.62 -7.50
N SER A 71 11.43 -12.63 -7.84
CA SER A 71 10.32 -12.47 -8.79
C SER A 71 9.08 -13.23 -8.38
N ALA A 72 7.93 -12.74 -8.82
CA ALA A 72 6.67 -13.45 -8.80
C ALA A 72 5.85 -13.08 -10.04
N ASP A 73 5.12 -14.06 -10.55
CA ASP A 73 4.25 -13.93 -11.70
C ASP A 73 2.98 -14.75 -11.49
N PHE A 74 1.82 -14.13 -11.57
CA PHE A 74 0.55 -14.77 -11.22
C PHE A 74 -0.65 -14.10 -11.88
N VAL A 75 -1.77 -14.83 -11.93
CA VAL A 75 -3.08 -14.32 -12.32
C VAL A 75 -4.00 -14.34 -11.10
N ILE A 76 -4.70 -13.25 -10.88
CA ILE A 76 -5.69 -13.10 -9.82
C ILE A 76 -7.01 -12.61 -10.41
N GLU A 77 -8.12 -13.07 -9.84
CA GLU A 77 -9.44 -12.58 -10.19
C GLU A 77 -9.82 -11.39 -9.30
N ASP A 78 -10.47 -10.41 -9.92
CA ASP A 78 -11.05 -9.26 -9.27
C ASP A 78 -12.51 -9.12 -9.73
N ASP A 79 -13.37 -8.52 -8.91
CA ASP A 79 -14.80 -8.35 -9.26
C ASP A 79 -15.01 -7.32 -10.38
N GLY A 80 -13.97 -6.52 -10.69
CA GLY A 80 -14.02 -5.50 -11.71
C GLY A 80 -14.84 -4.26 -11.31
N LEU A 81 -15.17 -4.14 -10.03
CA LEU A 81 -15.95 -3.01 -9.53
C LEU A 81 -15.02 -1.95 -8.90
N PRO A 82 -15.41 -0.67 -8.95
CA PRO A 82 -14.70 0.38 -8.25
C PRO A 82 -14.74 0.20 -6.73
N ASP A 83 -13.73 0.74 -6.03
CA ASP A 83 -13.71 0.81 -4.57
C ASP A 83 -15.07 1.27 -4.01
N VAL A 84 -15.59 0.54 -3.03
CA VAL A 84 -16.92 0.81 -2.44
C VAL A 84 -16.83 2.02 -1.51
N ARG A 85 -17.77 2.95 -1.65
CA ARG A 85 -17.89 4.09 -0.73
C ARG A 85 -18.46 3.66 0.61
N ALA A 86 -17.92 4.25 1.70
CA ALA A 86 -18.49 4.08 3.03
C ALA A 86 -19.94 4.58 3.11
N PRO A 87 -20.78 4.01 3.97
CA PRO A 87 -22.13 4.50 4.21
C PRO A 87 -22.12 5.90 4.82
N ASP A 88 -23.20 6.65 4.57
CA ASP A 88 -23.43 7.91 5.27
C ASP A 88 -23.91 7.63 6.70
N GLY A 89 -23.35 8.36 7.66
CA GLY A 89 -23.71 8.17 9.06
C GLY A 89 -22.80 8.95 10.02
N PRO A 90 -23.21 8.99 11.30
CA PRO A 90 -22.39 9.63 12.31
C PRO A 90 -21.09 8.85 12.54
N GLN A 91 -20.08 9.52 13.01
CA GLN A 91 -18.83 8.87 13.41
C GLN A 91 -19.07 7.99 14.65
N MET A 92 -18.54 6.76 14.61
CA MET A 92 -18.56 5.83 15.75
C MET A 92 -17.79 6.43 16.94
N PRO A 93 -18.36 6.43 18.14
CA PRO A 93 -17.64 6.82 19.35
C PRO A 93 -16.42 5.91 19.58
N VAL A 94 -15.33 6.48 20.13
CA VAL A 94 -14.07 5.74 20.32
C VAL A 94 -14.26 4.52 21.23
N GLU A 95 -15.12 4.63 22.23
CA GLU A 95 -15.47 3.57 23.19
C GLU A 95 -16.22 2.38 22.56
N GLU A 96 -16.76 2.53 21.35
CA GLU A 96 -17.45 1.49 20.59
C GLU A 96 -16.56 0.82 19.52
N ILE A 97 -15.37 1.37 19.29
CA ILE A 97 -14.42 0.83 18.32
C ILE A 97 -13.83 -0.50 18.82
N PRO A 98 -13.81 -1.58 18.02
CA PRO A 98 -13.21 -2.86 18.40
C PRO A 98 -11.75 -2.75 18.82
N ASP A 99 -11.31 -3.55 19.80
CA ASP A 99 -9.97 -3.51 20.39
C ASP A 99 -8.84 -3.65 19.36
N ASP A 100 -9.02 -4.50 18.36
CA ASP A 100 -8.04 -4.73 17.28
C ASP A 100 -7.97 -3.58 16.26
N VAL A 101 -8.96 -2.69 16.26
CA VAL A 101 -9.03 -1.49 15.41
C VAL A 101 -8.40 -0.27 16.10
N LEU A 102 -8.39 -0.20 17.43
CA LEU A 102 -7.91 0.96 18.20
C LEU A 102 -6.46 1.35 17.87
N VAL A 103 -5.60 0.39 17.53
CA VAL A 103 -4.20 0.65 17.15
C VAL A 103 -4.09 1.59 15.94
N PHE A 104 -5.11 1.64 15.09
CA PHE A 104 -5.17 2.48 13.90
C PHE A 104 -5.70 3.90 14.16
N LEU A 105 -5.97 4.26 15.41
CA LEU A 105 -6.16 5.65 15.87
C LEU A 105 -4.86 6.32 16.31
N LEU A 106 -3.84 5.51 16.63
CA LEU A 106 -2.62 6.02 17.25
C LEU A 106 -1.65 6.57 16.22
N GLY A 107 -0.86 7.57 16.61
CA GLY A 107 0.28 8.01 15.82
C GLY A 107 1.29 6.89 15.61
N SER A 108 2.03 6.97 14.51
CA SER A 108 3.05 5.98 14.13
C SER A 108 4.27 6.66 13.49
N ARG A 109 5.29 5.90 13.05
CA ARG A 109 6.56 6.47 12.58
C ARG A 109 6.39 7.55 11.51
N TYR A 110 5.48 7.36 10.56
CA TYR A 110 5.24 8.30 9.47
C TYR A 110 3.97 9.13 9.65
N CYS A 111 3.13 8.82 10.63
CA CYS A 111 1.84 9.46 10.88
C CYS A 111 1.86 10.21 12.23
N GLU A 112 2.31 11.45 12.21
CA GLU A 112 2.53 12.33 13.38
C GLU A 112 1.25 13.07 13.75
N THR A 113 0.34 12.42 14.46
CA THR A 113 -0.98 12.97 14.82
C THR A 113 -0.88 14.19 15.72
N ASP A 114 0.14 14.28 16.57
CA ASP A 114 0.41 15.40 17.45
C ASP A 114 0.68 16.73 16.71
N ARG A 115 1.17 16.65 15.46
CA ARG A 115 1.50 17.83 14.66
C ARG A 115 0.38 18.33 13.75
N LEU A 116 -0.54 17.44 13.37
CA LEU A 116 -1.56 17.73 12.34
C LEU A 116 -2.98 17.85 12.91
N MET A 117 -3.17 17.64 14.21
CA MET A 117 -4.49 17.65 14.85
C MET A 117 -5.28 18.94 14.56
N GLN A 118 -4.66 20.11 14.73
CA GLN A 118 -5.35 21.38 14.48
C GLN A 118 -5.71 21.56 13.00
N VAL A 119 -4.85 21.08 12.08
CA VAL A 119 -5.12 21.12 10.64
C VAL A 119 -6.37 20.29 10.33
N ALA A 120 -6.41 19.04 10.80
CA ALA A 120 -7.54 18.15 10.55
C ALA A 120 -8.87 18.71 11.10
N TRP A 121 -8.89 19.21 12.34
CA TRP A 121 -10.11 19.78 12.93
C TRP A 121 -10.55 21.07 12.25
N ASN A 122 -9.65 21.90 11.75
CA ASN A 122 -10.00 23.09 10.98
C ASN A 122 -10.71 22.72 9.66
N GLU A 123 -10.26 21.64 9.00
CA GLU A 123 -10.83 21.20 7.73
C GLU A 123 -12.23 20.57 7.91
N VAL A 124 -12.42 19.71 8.93
CA VAL A 124 -13.62 18.88 8.99
C VAL A 124 -14.39 18.94 10.31
N GLY A 125 -13.97 19.77 11.27
CA GLY A 125 -14.62 19.86 12.58
C GLY A 125 -16.11 20.25 12.53
N HIS A 126 -16.56 20.90 11.47
CA HIS A 126 -17.95 21.29 11.22
C HIS A 126 -18.78 20.22 10.51
N ILE A 127 -18.16 19.14 10.01
CA ILE A 127 -18.82 18.04 9.29
C ILE A 127 -19.23 16.97 10.30
N MET A 128 -20.46 16.48 10.20
CA MET A 128 -21.00 15.47 11.14
C MET A 128 -20.85 14.04 10.62
N SER A 129 -20.97 13.83 9.31
CA SER A 129 -20.83 12.51 8.67
C SER A 129 -19.39 12.02 8.71
N ALA A 130 -19.16 10.77 9.16
CA ALA A 130 -17.84 10.14 9.15
C ALA A 130 -17.29 10.02 7.72
N ARG A 131 -18.12 9.55 6.77
CA ARG A 131 -17.77 9.45 5.36
C ARG A 131 -17.35 10.81 4.80
N ASP A 132 -18.16 11.85 5.00
CA ASP A 132 -17.91 13.17 4.43
C ASP A 132 -16.63 13.79 5.03
N ARG A 133 -16.33 13.52 6.31
CA ARG A 133 -15.02 13.88 6.91
C ARG A 133 -13.87 13.23 6.18
N VAL A 134 -13.94 11.91 5.94
CA VAL A 134 -12.88 11.17 5.24
C VAL A 134 -12.72 11.68 3.82
N GLU A 135 -13.81 11.83 3.06
CA GLU A 135 -13.76 12.34 1.68
C GLU A 135 -13.13 13.74 1.63
N ALA A 136 -13.48 14.62 2.55
CA ALA A 136 -12.89 15.96 2.64
C ALA A 136 -11.39 15.92 2.96
N LEU A 137 -10.95 15.05 3.89
CA LEU A 137 -9.53 14.89 4.25
C LEU A 137 -8.71 14.24 3.12
N VAL A 138 -9.27 13.28 2.42
CA VAL A 138 -8.67 12.66 1.24
C VAL A 138 -8.48 13.68 0.12
N THR A 139 -9.55 14.44 -0.20
CA THR A 139 -9.49 15.54 -1.17
C THR A 139 -8.52 16.64 -0.73
N PHE A 140 -8.47 16.97 0.56
CA PHE A 140 -7.47 17.91 1.08
C PHE A 140 -6.05 17.40 0.81
N ALA A 141 -5.71 16.16 1.15
CA ALA A 141 -4.38 15.59 0.92
C ALA A 141 -4.04 15.57 -0.57
N ASN A 142 -5.01 15.20 -1.44
CA ASN A 142 -4.86 15.21 -2.89
C ASN A 142 -4.46 16.58 -3.43
N ARG A 143 -5.19 17.62 -3.04
CA ARG A 143 -4.95 19.00 -3.50
C ARG A 143 -3.74 19.66 -2.87
N HIS A 144 -3.33 19.19 -1.70
CA HIS A 144 -2.25 19.79 -0.92
C HIS A 144 -0.86 19.36 -1.40
N ILE A 145 -0.73 18.12 -1.92
CA ILE A 145 0.55 17.54 -2.36
C ILE A 145 0.61 17.50 -3.89
N THR A 146 1.72 17.94 -4.46
CA THR A 146 2.04 17.73 -5.87
C THR A 146 2.82 16.43 -6.01
N PHE A 147 2.36 15.54 -6.88
CA PHE A 147 2.99 14.25 -7.13
C PHE A 147 4.24 14.37 -8.02
N GLY A 148 5.31 13.62 -7.69
CA GLY A 148 6.50 13.45 -8.52
C GLY A 148 7.42 12.39 -7.92
N TYR A 149 7.89 11.44 -8.75
CA TYR A 149 8.79 10.38 -8.30
C TYR A 149 10.13 10.90 -7.78
N GLU A 150 10.61 12.04 -8.29
CA GLU A 150 11.79 12.74 -7.83
C GLU A 150 11.72 13.23 -6.38
N HIS A 151 10.51 13.25 -5.82
CA HIS A 151 10.28 13.65 -4.43
C HIS A 151 10.30 12.46 -3.45
N ALA A 152 10.53 11.24 -3.96
CA ALA A 152 10.62 10.05 -3.13
C ALA A 152 11.82 10.10 -2.18
N ARG A 153 11.55 9.92 -0.88
CA ARG A 153 12.61 9.88 0.13
C ARG A 153 12.13 9.05 1.33
N PRO A 154 13.00 8.14 1.86
CA PRO A 154 12.56 7.14 2.83
C PRO A 154 12.20 7.71 4.21
N ASP A 155 12.69 8.90 4.56
CA ASP A 155 12.49 9.54 5.86
C ASP A 155 11.26 10.46 5.91
N LYS A 156 10.59 10.74 4.76
CA LYS A 156 9.48 11.70 4.67
C LYS A 156 8.26 11.21 5.45
N THR A 157 7.82 12.03 6.41
CA THR A 157 6.63 11.81 7.25
C THR A 157 5.42 12.58 6.72
N ALA A 158 4.24 12.33 7.30
CA ALA A 158 3.02 13.11 6.99
C ALA A 158 3.21 14.61 7.24
N TRP A 159 3.92 14.97 8.32
CA TRP A 159 4.27 16.38 8.59
C TRP A 159 5.19 16.97 7.53
N ASN A 160 6.23 16.23 7.09
CA ASN A 160 7.09 16.71 6.01
C ASN A 160 6.29 16.88 4.70
N ALA A 161 5.45 15.92 4.34
CA ALA A 161 4.60 16.01 3.15
C ALA A 161 3.66 17.22 3.21
N TYR A 162 3.05 17.49 4.37
CA TYR A 162 2.23 18.67 4.60
C TYR A 162 3.03 19.97 4.44
N GLN A 163 4.24 20.06 4.98
CA GLN A 163 5.06 21.27 4.89
C GLN A 163 5.62 21.52 3.49
N GLU A 164 6.12 20.47 2.85
CA GLU A 164 6.81 20.53 1.55
C GLU A 164 5.84 20.60 0.37
N ARG A 165 4.62 20.06 0.52
CA ARG A 165 3.59 19.96 -0.53
C ARG A 165 4.03 19.19 -1.77
N LEU A 166 4.98 18.28 -1.61
CA LEU A 166 5.57 17.45 -2.66
C LEU A 166 5.67 16.02 -2.15
N GLY A 167 5.40 15.00 -2.99
CA GLY A 167 5.50 13.63 -2.54
C GLY A 167 5.12 12.59 -3.58
N VAL A 168 5.18 11.31 -3.14
CA VAL A 168 4.75 10.13 -3.89
C VAL A 168 3.50 9.51 -3.25
N CYS A 169 2.92 8.48 -3.85
CA CYS A 169 1.68 7.82 -3.38
C CYS A 169 1.67 7.55 -1.86
N ARG A 170 2.80 7.09 -1.30
CA ARG A 170 3.00 6.87 0.13
C ARG A 170 2.76 8.13 0.97
N ASP A 171 3.23 9.28 0.50
CA ASP A 171 3.17 10.54 1.24
C ASP A 171 1.73 11.08 1.28
N PHE A 172 0.97 10.91 0.20
CA PHE A 172 -0.47 11.20 0.14
C PHE A 172 -1.24 10.32 1.14
N ALA A 173 -0.98 9.01 1.12
CA ALA A 173 -1.62 8.07 2.04
C ALA A 173 -1.29 8.40 3.50
N HIS A 174 -0.02 8.66 3.85
CA HIS A 174 0.37 9.03 5.21
C HIS A 174 -0.30 10.31 5.68
N LEU A 175 -0.38 11.35 4.84
CA LEU A 175 -1.06 12.60 5.21
C LEU A 175 -2.54 12.35 5.48
N ALA A 176 -3.26 11.69 4.57
CA ALA A 176 -4.68 11.41 4.74
C ALA A 176 -4.98 10.52 5.96
N ILE A 177 -4.18 9.46 6.20
CA ILE A 177 -4.26 8.60 7.39
C ILE A 177 -4.08 9.42 8.66
N THR A 178 -3.05 10.26 8.70
CA THR A 178 -2.77 11.09 9.87
C THR A 178 -3.94 12.03 10.19
N LEU A 179 -4.49 12.70 9.17
CA LEU A 179 -5.62 13.60 9.34
C LEU A 179 -6.89 12.85 9.81
N CYS A 180 -7.18 11.66 9.29
CA CYS A 180 -8.28 10.83 9.76
C CYS A 180 -8.12 10.45 11.24
N ARG A 181 -6.94 10.00 11.65
CA ARG A 181 -6.63 9.67 13.06
C ARG A 181 -6.75 10.88 13.98
N CYS A 182 -6.35 12.06 13.53
CA CYS A 182 -6.49 13.31 14.29
C CYS A 182 -7.95 13.64 14.64
N VAL A 183 -8.91 13.18 13.86
CA VAL A 183 -10.34 13.35 14.12
C VAL A 183 -11.02 12.06 14.60
N ASN A 184 -10.24 11.14 15.17
CA ASN A 184 -10.69 9.88 15.76
C ASN A 184 -11.36 8.91 14.78
N ILE A 185 -10.97 8.92 13.52
CA ILE A 185 -11.37 7.90 12.54
C ILE A 185 -10.20 6.93 12.34
N PRO A 186 -10.37 5.62 12.67
CA PRO A 186 -9.31 4.65 12.47
C PRO A 186 -8.95 4.55 10.99
N ALA A 187 -7.66 4.63 10.69
CA ALA A 187 -7.15 4.56 9.33
C ALA A 187 -5.86 3.75 9.27
N ARG A 188 -5.74 2.85 8.27
CA ARG A 188 -4.57 2.01 8.07
C ARG A 188 -4.00 2.18 6.68
N TYR A 189 -2.70 2.00 6.59
CA TYR A 189 -1.95 2.06 5.35
C TYR A 189 -2.00 0.70 4.64
N CYS A 190 -2.15 0.75 3.32
CA CYS A 190 -2.15 -0.40 2.45
C CYS A 190 -1.15 -0.21 1.31
N THR A 191 -0.52 -1.29 0.88
CA THR A 191 0.34 -1.31 -0.30
C THR A 191 0.08 -2.54 -1.15
N GLY A 192 0.33 -2.43 -2.44
CA GLY A 192 0.14 -3.52 -3.39
C GLY A 192 0.15 -3.05 -4.83
N TYR A 193 -0.47 -3.81 -5.71
CA TYR A 193 -0.55 -3.46 -7.13
C TYR A 193 -1.80 -2.61 -7.39
N LEU A 194 -1.66 -1.67 -8.30
CA LEU A 194 -2.76 -0.89 -8.86
C LEU A 194 -2.40 -0.53 -10.31
N GLY A 195 -2.88 -1.33 -11.25
CA GLY A 195 -2.69 -1.08 -12.68
C GLY A 195 -3.62 0.00 -13.25
N ASP A 196 -3.40 0.35 -14.51
CA ASP A 196 -4.23 1.31 -15.24
C ASP A 196 -5.51 0.68 -15.79
N ILE A 197 -6.28 0.06 -14.88
CA ILE A 197 -7.53 -0.62 -15.20
C ILE A 197 -8.68 0.36 -15.05
N GLY A 198 -9.48 0.53 -16.10
CA GLY A 198 -10.62 1.46 -16.11
C GLY A 198 -10.23 2.95 -16.13
N VAL A 199 -8.96 3.26 -16.36
CA VAL A 199 -8.41 4.62 -16.49
C VAL A 199 -7.50 4.72 -17.71
N PRO A 200 -7.17 5.93 -18.22
CA PRO A 200 -6.19 6.09 -19.29
C PRO A 200 -4.84 5.49 -18.90
N PHE A 201 -4.20 4.82 -19.88
CA PHE A 201 -2.85 4.25 -19.72
C PHE A 201 -1.82 5.33 -19.45
N ASP A 202 -0.98 5.13 -18.41
CA ASP A 202 0.19 5.95 -18.11
C ASP A 202 1.45 5.26 -18.66
N PRO A 203 2.21 5.88 -19.59
CA PRO A 203 3.43 5.28 -20.14
C PRO A 203 4.62 5.26 -19.13
N ALA A 204 4.48 5.85 -17.95
CA ALA A 204 5.51 5.77 -16.92
C ALA A 204 5.67 4.32 -16.43
N PRO A 205 6.89 3.89 -16.05
CA PRO A 205 7.08 2.58 -15.45
C PRO A 205 6.17 2.39 -14.23
N MET A 206 5.48 1.26 -14.17
CA MET A 206 4.62 0.93 -13.05
C MET A 206 5.45 0.69 -11.78
N ASP A 207 4.93 1.16 -10.64
CA ASP A 207 5.44 0.90 -9.30
C ASP A 207 4.34 0.25 -8.43
N PHE A 208 4.72 -0.31 -7.29
CA PHE A 208 3.75 -0.63 -6.26
C PHE A 208 3.08 0.65 -5.77
N SER A 209 1.79 0.55 -5.54
CA SER A 209 0.98 1.67 -5.09
C SER A 209 0.73 1.64 -3.59
N ALA A 210 0.43 2.82 -3.05
CA ALA A 210 0.01 3.00 -1.68
C ALA A 210 -1.36 3.67 -1.64
N TRP A 211 -2.22 3.18 -0.74
CA TRP A 211 -3.53 3.74 -0.45
C TRP A 211 -3.86 3.59 1.02
N MET A 212 -5.07 3.87 1.42
CA MET A 212 -5.51 3.72 2.79
C MET A 212 -6.87 3.03 2.88
N GLU A 213 -7.12 2.45 4.05
CA GLU A 213 -8.46 2.01 4.43
C GLU A 213 -8.87 2.71 5.72
N VAL A 214 -10.13 3.04 5.86
CA VAL A 214 -10.74 3.65 7.04
C VAL A 214 -11.83 2.76 7.61
N TYR A 215 -11.96 2.75 8.94
CA TYR A 215 -13.00 1.97 9.63
C TYR A 215 -14.20 2.85 9.91
N ILE A 216 -15.33 2.55 9.26
CA ILE A 216 -16.61 3.27 9.40
C ILE A 216 -17.72 2.24 9.52
N ASP A 217 -18.62 2.45 10.48
CA ASP A 217 -19.84 1.63 10.66
C ASP A 217 -19.58 0.11 10.68
N GLY A 218 -18.48 -0.30 11.33
CA GLY A 218 -18.18 -1.72 11.54
C GLY A 218 -17.37 -2.39 10.43
N ASP A 219 -16.95 -1.67 9.38
CA ASP A 219 -16.20 -2.23 8.25
C ASP A 219 -15.07 -1.31 7.75
N TRP A 220 -14.18 -1.87 6.93
CA TRP A 220 -13.06 -1.14 6.32
C TRP A 220 -13.38 -0.74 4.88
N TYR A 221 -13.21 0.54 4.57
CA TYR A 221 -13.44 1.13 3.25
C TYR A 221 -12.17 1.71 2.66
N THR A 222 -11.92 1.42 1.39
CA THR A 222 -10.73 1.87 0.65
C THR A 222 -10.88 3.30 0.17
N TYR A 223 -9.82 4.10 0.36
CA TYR A 223 -9.66 5.46 -0.15
C TYR A 223 -8.24 5.67 -0.69
N ASP A 224 -8.13 6.50 -1.72
CA ASP A 224 -6.85 6.78 -2.38
C ASP A 224 -6.62 8.28 -2.51
N ALA A 225 -5.80 8.84 -1.64
CA ALA A 225 -5.53 10.27 -1.61
C ALA A 225 -4.70 10.77 -2.82
N ARG A 226 -3.96 9.87 -3.51
CA ARG A 226 -3.24 10.27 -4.73
C ARG A 226 -4.20 10.51 -5.89
N HIS A 227 -5.20 9.66 -6.07
CA HIS A 227 -6.10 9.71 -7.22
C HIS A 227 -7.43 10.44 -6.91
N ASP A 228 -7.84 10.46 -5.64
CA ASP A 228 -9.12 11.04 -5.15
C ASP A 228 -10.35 10.52 -5.91
N THR A 229 -10.26 9.28 -6.37
CA THR A 229 -11.33 8.58 -7.10
C THR A 229 -11.29 7.09 -6.80
N PRO A 230 -12.47 6.41 -6.72
CA PRO A 230 -12.50 4.96 -6.67
C PRO A 230 -11.78 4.34 -7.86
N ARG A 231 -10.98 3.31 -7.62
CA ARG A 231 -10.23 2.59 -8.65
C ARG A 231 -10.69 1.13 -8.72
N ILE A 232 -10.28 0.43 -9.76
CA ILE A 232 -10.59 -0.98 -10.04
C ILE A 232 -9.29 -1.78 -9.99
N GLY A 233 -9.36 -3.04 -9.54
CA GLY A 233 -8.27 -4.00 -9.68
C GLY A 233 -7.12 -3.82 -8.68
N ARG A 234 -7.40 -3.40 -7.45
CA ARG A 234 -6.38 -3.37 -6.38
C ARG A 234 -6.02 -4.78 -5.92
N ILE A 235 -4.73 -5.08 -5.90
CA ILE A 235 -4.22 -6.33 -5.34
C ILE A 235 -3.44 -5.99 -4.06
N LEU A 236 -4.06 -6.25 -2.90
CA LEU A 236 -3.44 -6.00 -1.62
C LEU A 236 -2.27 -6.95 -1.37
N MET A 237 -1.13 -6.41 -0.94
CA MET A 237 0.06 -7.15 -0.49
C MET A 237 0.23 -7.06 1.02
N ALA A 238 0.21 -5.84 1.56
CA ALA A 238 0.36 -5.63 3.00
C ALA A 238 -0.46 -4.44 3.49
N ARG A 239 -0.81 -4.49 4.79
CA ARG A 239 -1.48 -3.41 5.52
C ARG A 239 -0.90 -3.28 6.92
N GLY A 240 -0.92 -2.06 7.46
CA GLY A 240 -0.36 -1.75 8.76
C GLY A 240 -0.67 -0.32 9.18
N ARG A 241 0.00 0.20 10.20
CA ARG A 241 -0.23 1.58 10.67
C ARG A 241 0.33 2.60 9.67
N ASP A 242 1.48 2.31 9.09
CA ASP A 242 2.15 3.13 8.07
C ASP A 242 3.16 2.27 7.28
N ALA A 243 3.96 2.89 6.42
CA ALA A 243 4.94 2.20 5.59
C ALA A 243 6.06 1.48 6.37
N THR A 244 6.23 1.71 7.68
CA THR A 244 7.16 0.93 8.50
C THR A 244 6.66 -0.50 8.69
N ASP A 245 5.36 -0.65 8.93
CA ASP A 245 4.74 -1.97 9.14
C ASP A 245 4.52 -2.74 7.82
N THR A 246 4.65 -2.07 6.67
CA THR A 246 4.33 -2.62 5.35
C THR A 246 5.46 -2.41 4.34
N ALA A 247 6.68 -2.24 4.82
CA ALA A 247 7.83 -2.06 3.94
C ALA A 247 8.00 -3.28 3.01
N LEU A 248 7.96 -3.05 1.70
CA LEU A 248 8.11 -4.12 0.69
C LEU A 248 9.37 -4.94 0.94
N THR A 249 10.46 -4.27 1.33
CA THR A 249 11.70 -4.91 1.77
C THR A 249 12.34 -4.13 2.91
N THR A 250 12.93 -4.86 3.88
CA THR A 250 13.72 -4.31 4.97
C THR A 250 15.04 -5.04 5.03
N GLY A 251 16.14 -4.36 4.68
CA GLY A 251 17.49 -4.92 4.73
C GLY A 251 18.15 -4.72 6.09
N PHE A 252 18.87 -5.74 6.57
CA PHE A 252 19.70 -5.71 7.79
C PHE A 252 21.19 -5.86 7.44
N GLY A 253 21.62 -5.17 6.39
CA GLY A 253 22.97 -5.21 5.86
C GLY A 253 23.10 -4.44 4.55
N PRO A 254 24.25 -4.54 3.87
CA PRO A 254 24.58 -3.73 2.70
C PRO A 254 23.97 -4.29 1.40
N ALA A 255 22.69 -4.64 1.40
CA ALA A 255 21.94 -4.96 0.17
C ALA A 255 21.35 -3.70 -0.43
N VAL A 256 21.59 -3.45 -1.71
CA VAL A 256 21.15 -2.26 -2.44
C VAL A 256 20.22 -2.68 -3.57
N LEU A 257 19.06 -2.01 -3.65
CA LEU A 257 18.13 -2.16 -4.77
C LEU A 257 18.76 -1.57 -6.03
N GLN A 258 18.93 -2.39 -7.06
CA GLN A 258 19.54 -1.99 -8.34
C GLN A 258 18.51 -1.75 -9.43
N SER A 259 17.51 -2.62 -9.49
CA SER A 259 16.41 -2.48 -10.45
C SER A 259 15.14 -3.12 -9.90
N PHE A 260 14.01 -2.62 -10.36
CA PHE A 260 12.74 -3.30 -10.16
C PHE A 260 11.81 -3.07 -11.35
N PHE A 261 10.98 -4.07 -11.59
CA PHE A 261 9.92 -4.04 -12.58
C PHE A 261 8.65 -4.56 -11.91
N VAL A 262 7.52 -3.90 -12.17
CA VAL A 262 6.19 -4.27 -11.64
C VAL A 262 5.20 -4.21 -12.78
N ARG A 263 4.25 -5.15 -12.81
CA ARG A 263 3.09 -5.09 -13.71
C ARG A 263 1.81 -5.49 -13.00
N ALA A 264 0.71 -4.93 -13.45
CA ALA A 264 -0.65 -5.39 -13.20
C ALA A 264 -1.53 -4.91 -14.36
N GLU A 265 -2.00 -5.84 -15.15
CA GLU A 265 -2.76 -5.58 -16.37
C GLU A 265 -3.93 -6.54 -16.50
N GLU A 266 -5.04 -6.08 -17.06
CA GLU A 266 -6.19 -6.92 -17.36
C GLU A 266 -5.85 -7.89 -18.49
N VAL A 267 -6.24 -9.16 -18.34
CA VAL A 267 -6.07 -10.20 -19.35
C VAL A 267 -7.40 -10.93 -19.59
N GLU A 268 -7.61 -11.38 -20.81
CA GLU A 268 -8.84 -12.11 -21.17
C GLU A 268 -8.79 -13.56 -20.69
N THR A 269 -7.63 -14.21 -20.78
CA THR A 269 -7.43 -15.61 -20.43
C THR A 269 -6.09 -15.84 -19.72
N ILE A 270 -5.99 -16.96 -18.97
CA ILE A 270 -4.76 -17.35 -18.28
C ILE A 270 -3.66 -17.74 -19.29
N GLU A 271 -4.05 -18.29 -20.45
CA GLU A 271 -3.09 -18.71 -21.49
C GLU A 271 -2.31 -17.54 -22.11
N GLN A 272 -2.81 -16.32 -22.04
CA GLN A 272 -2.09 -15.11 -22.51
C GLN A 272 -0.85 -14.77 -21.68
N VAL A 273 -0.71 -15.39 -20.51
CA VAL A 273 0.32 -15.07 -19.50
C VAL A 273 1.63 -15.85 -19.68
N VAL A 274 1.74 -16.73 -20.67
CA VAL A 274 2.86 -17.70 -20.82
C VAL A 274 4.16 -17.07 -21.37
N ALA A 275 4.26 -15.75 -21.55
CA ALA A 275 5.53 -15.11 -21.92
C ALA A 275 6.30 -14.70 -20.64
N PRO A 276 7.55 -15.19 -20.44
CA PRO A 276 8.34 -14.78 -19.27
C PRO A 276 8.60 -13.27 -19.26
N LEU A 277 8.67 -12.68 -18.06
CA LEU A 277 9.13 -11.33 -17.85
C LEU A 277 10.53 -11.17 -18.46
N GLY A 278 10.71 -10.27 -19.41
CA GLY A 278 12.02 -9.94 -19.95
C GLY A 278 12.48 -10.76 -21.18
N ALA A 279 11.66 -10.85 -22.24
CA ALA A 279 12.15 -11.21 -23.56
C ALA A 279 12.43 -9.97 -24.42
#